data_7c0b085c7d31e8775e33ae0d47849f86
#
_entry.id   7c0b085c7d31e8775e33ae0d47849f86
#
_cell.length_a   1.000
_cell.length_b   1.000
_cell.length_c   1.000
_cell.angle_alpha   90.00
_cell.angle_beta   90.00
_cell.angle_gamma   90.00
#
_symmetry.space_group_name_H-M   'P 1'
#
loop_
_entity.id
_entity.type
_entity.pdbx_description
1 polymer ?
#
loop_
_entity_poly.entity_id
_entity_poly.type
_entity_poly.pdbx_seq_one_letter_code
_entity_poly.pdbx_strand_id
1 'polypeptide(L)'
;ALPICPARAMVYCGIYTEDGSKYPDLRDALEKLQLNDASLSFEPESSAALGFGFRCGFLGMLHMEIIQERLEREFDLDLITTLPSVIYRITKTDGTVVMVDNPHNYPDPAVIELAEEPYAKVSIVSPPDYVGNIMPMCQERRGEFKDMQYLDTNLVELHYSMPLGEIIYDFFDTLKARTKGYASLDYELNRSEEHT
;
A
#
# COMPACT_ATOMS: atom_id res chain seq x y z
N ALA A 1 -2.06 -17.13 26.75
CA ALA A 1 -2.45 -16.17 25.71
C ALA A 1 -1.21 -15.81 24.93
N LEU A 2 -1.15 -16.17 23.65
CA LEU A 2 -0.09 -15.72 22.74
C LEU A 2 -0.26 -14.21 22.60
N PRO A 3 0.83 -13.40 22.63
CA PRO A 3 0.72 -12.00 22.36
C PRO A 3 0.18 -11.83 20.93
N ILE A 4 -0.97 -11.16 20.80
CA ILE A 4 -1.47 -10.71 19.51
C ILE A 4 -0.47 -9.68 19.03
N CYS A 5 0.40 -10.08 18.11
CA CYS A 5 1.29 -9.13 17.46
C CYS A 5 0.41 -8.11 16.73
N PRO A 6 0.46 -6.82 17.06
CA PRO A 6 -0.36 -5.84 16.36
C PRO A 6 -0.03 -5.91 14.86
N ALA A 7 -1.07 -5.94 14.04
CA ALA A 7 -0.90 -5.97 12.61
C ALA A 7 -0.11 -4.72 12.19
N ARG A 8 1.04 -4.94 11.53
CA ARG A 8 1.96 -3.86 11.17
C ARG A 8 1.43 -3.13 9.93
N ALA A 9 1.43 -1.79 9.96
CA ALA A 9 1.10 -0.99 8.80
C ALA A 9 2.07 -1.29 7.64
N MET A 10 1.53 -1.37 6.42
CA MET A 10 2.28 -1.71 5.20
C MET A 10 2.20 -0.62 4.13
N VAL A 11 1.15 0.21 4.17
CA VAL A 11 0.92 1.33 3.27
C VAL A 11 0.87 2.61 4.07
N TYR A 12 1.57 3.64 3.61
CA TYR A 12 1.69 4.93 4.29
C TYR A 12 1.32 6.06 3.34
N CYS A 13 0.59 7.06 3.84
CA CYS A 13 0.40 8.33 3.12
C CYS A 13 0.34 9.51 4.09
N GLY A 14 0.64 10.69 3.58
CA GLY A 14 0.40 11.95 4.29
C GLY A 14 -1.07 12.37 4.13
N ILE A 15 -1.73 12.73 5.21
CA ILE A 15 -3.08 13.28 5.22
C ILE A 15 -3.03 14.70 5.76
N TYR A 16 -3.58 15.63 5.00
CA TYR A 16 -3.62 17.06 5.29
C TYR A 16 -5.05 17.57 5.11
N THR A 17 -5.39 18.68 5.77
CA THR A 17 -6.65 19.38 5.54
C THR A 17 -6.45 20.50 4.52
N GLU A 18 -7.43 20.74 3.64
CA GLU A 18 -7.39 21.88 2.72
C GLU A 18 -7.28 23.21 3.48
N ASP A 19 -8.02 23.32 4.58
CA ASP A 19 -7.93 24.44 5.51
C ASP A 19 -7.03 24.06 6.70
N GLY A 20 -5.86 24.69 6.79
CA GLY A 20 -4.89 24.45 7.86
C GLY A 20 -5.42 24.73 9.28
N SER A 21 -6.51 25.50 9.42
CA SER A 21 -7.17 25.72 10.72
C SER A 21 -7.87 24.46 11.24
N LYS A 22 -8.15 23.50 10.37
CA LYS A 22 -8.77 22.20 10.67
C LYS A 22 -7.78 21.11 11.13
N TYR A 23 -6.50 21.44 11.23
CA TYR A 23 -5.49 20.49 11.72
C TYR A 23 -5.83 19.89 13.11
N PRO A 24 -6.29 20.66 14.11
CA PRO A 24 -6.71 20.08 15.39
C PRO A 24 -7.90 19.10 15.24
N ASP A 25 -8.86 19.43 14.36
CA ASP A 25 -10.03 18.58 14.11
C ASP A 25 -9.59 17.25 13.46
N LEU A 26 -8.64 17.28 12.53
CA LEU A 26 -8.06 16.08 11.90
C LEU A 26 -7.35 15.21 12.95
N ARG A 27 -6.58 15.80 13.86
CA ARG A 27 -5.94 15.06 14.95
C ARG A 27 -6.96 14.35 15.81
N ASP A 28 -7.98 15.08 16.28
CA ASP A 28 -9.01 14.52 17.16
C ASP A 28 -9.82 13.42 16.46
N ALA A 29 -10.05 13.55 15.16
CA ALA A 29 -10.69 12.53 14.33
C ALA A 29 -9.83 11.25 14.23
N LEU A 30 -8.53 11.39 13.93
CA LEU A 30 -7.60 10.27 13.86
C LEU A 30 -7.47 9.53 15.21
N GLU A 31 -7.39 10.28 16.32
CA GLU A 31 -7.37 9.69 17.67
C GLU A 31 -8.64 8.87 17.94
N LYS A 32 -9.82 9.39 17.58
CA LYS A 32 -11.09 8.66 17.74
C LYS A 32 -11.17 7.42 16.87
N LEU A 33 -10.68 7.48 15.63
CA LEU A 33 -10.64 6.32 14.74
C LEU A 33 -9.69 5.25 15.26
N GLN A 34 -8.52 5.64 15.77
CA GLN A 34 -7.52 4.72 16.34
C GLN A 34 -8.03 3.98 17.56
N LEU A 35 -8.92 4.58 18.37
CA LEU A 35 -9.56 3.88 19.50
C LEU A 35 -10.40 2.67 19.06
N ASN A 36 -10.97 2.73 17.85
CA ASN A 36 -11.78 1.66 17.29
C ASN A 36 -10.99 0.75 16.35
N ASP A 37 -9.85 1.23 15.86
CA ASP A 37 -9.00 0.54 14.88
C ASP A 37 -7.52 0.68 15.30
N ALA A 38 -7.07 -0.30 16.08
CA ALA A 38 -5.69 -0.33 16.58
C ALA A 38 -4.64 -0.57 15.48
N SER A 39 -5.05 -0.87 14.25
CA SER A 39 -4.16 -1.03 13.10
C SER A 39 -3.81 0.30 12.42
N LEU A 40 -4.60 1.35 12.65
CA LEU A 40 -4.27 2.71 12.22
C LEU A 40 -3.15 3.28 13.06
N SER A 41 -2.07 3.69 12.42
CA SER A 41 -0.98 4.47 13.05
C SER A 41 -0.91 5.85 12.42
N PHE A 42 -0.55 6.86 13.19
CA PHE A 42 -0.32 8.20 12.65
C PHE A 42 0.69 8.96 13.48
N GLU A 43 1.45 9.82 12.81
CA GLU A 43 2.46 10.70 13.40
C GLU A 43 2.32 12.10 12.78
N PRO A 44 2.59 13.19 13.54
CA PRO A 44 2.62 14.53 12.97
C PRO A 44 3.64 14.63 11.84
N GLU A 45 3.23 15.24 10.75
CA GLU A 45 4.08 15.54 9.60
C GLU A 45 3.88 16.98 9.15
N SER A 46 4.91 17.56 8.53
CA SER A 46 4.81 18.89 7.93
C SER A 46 5.35 18.86 6.51
N SER A 47 4.63 19.53 5.61
CA SER A 47 5.03 19.73 4.22
C SER A 47 5.18 21.22 3.94
N ALA A 48 6.21 21.61 3.21
CA ALA A 48 6.39 22.98 2.78
C ALA A 48 5.24 23.49 1.90
N ALA A 49 4.61 22.59 1.14
CA ALA A 49 3.51 22.91 0.23
C ALA A 49 2.13 22.80 0.88
N LEU A 50 1.92 21.84 1.80
CA LEU A 50 0.61 21.48 2.36
C LEU A 50 0.43 21.90 3.83
N GLY A 51 1.49 22.39 4.48
CA GLY A 51 1.45 22.76 5.89
C GLY A 51 1.54 21.57 6.83
N PHE A 52 0.78 21.64 7.94
CA PHE A 52 0.76 20.58 8.95
C PHE A 52 -0.27 19.51 8.64
N GLY A 53 0.08 18.26 8.85
CA GLY A 53 -0.75 17.10 8.65
C GLY A 53 -0.24 15.90 9.45
N PHE A 54 -0.61 14.71 9.00
CA PHE A 54 -0.21 13.46 9.64
C PHE A 54 0.27 12.45 8.61
N ARG A 55 1.37 11.78 8.92
CA ARG A 55 1.80 10.57 8.26
C ARG A 55 1.03 9.40 8.83
N CYS A 56 0.17 8.78 8.03
CA CYS A 56 -0.71 7.71 8.46
C CYS A 56 -0.24 6.37 7.87
N GLY A 57 -0.31 5.32 8.69
CA GLY A 57 -0.01 3.95 8.29
C GLY A 57 -1.24 3.07 8.33
N PHE A 58 -1.41 2.24 7.30
CA PHE A 58 -2.57 1.40 7.04
C PHE A 58 -2.16 -0.04 6.74
N LEU A 59 -3.07 -1.00 6.96
CA LEU A 59 -2.84 -2.41 6.62
C LEU A 59 -2.74 -2.65 5.11
N GLY A 60 -3.39 -1.82 4.31
CA GLY A 60 -3.42 -1.89 2.85
C GLY A 60 -4.28 -0.77 2.27
N MET A 61 -4.48 -0.78 0.95
CA MET A 61 -5.22 0.27 0.24
C MET A 61 -6.68 0.38 0.67
N LEU A 62 -7.38 -0.75 0.80
CA LEU A 62 -8.78 -0.75 1.24
C LEU A 62 -8.94 -0.14 2.63
N HIS A 63 -8.02 -0.45 3.55
CA HIS A 63 -8.01 0.15 4.89
C HIS A 63 -7.82 1.68 4.81
N MET A 64 -6.89 2.14 3.96
CA MET A 64 -6.66 3.57 3.72
C MET A 64 -7.93 4.27 3.20
N GLU A 65 -8.57 3.70 2.19
CA GLU A 65 -9.81 4.24 1.60
C GLU A 65 -10.94 4.33 2.62
N ILE A 66 -11.13 3.29 3.44
CA ILE A 66 -12.15 3.29 4.50
C ILE A 66 -11.88 4.40 5.53
N ILE A 67 -10.64 4.55 5.98
CA ILE A 67 -10.29 5.59 6.95
C ILE A 67 -10.48 6.98 6.34
N GLN A 68 -10.04 7.19 5.11
CA GLN A 68 -10.24 8.46 4.39
C GLN A 68 -11.72 8.80 4.26
N GLU A 69 -12.54 7.86 3.78
CA GLU A 69 -13.98 8.05 3.65
C GLU A 69 -14.65 8.39 5.00
N ARG A 70 -14.21 7.76 6.08
CA ARG A 70 -14.71 8.05 7.43
C ARG A 70 -14.32 9.44 7.90
N LEU A 71 -13.08 9.89 7.66
CA LEU A 71 -12.63 11.24 7.99
C LEU A 71 -13.45 12.31 7.24
N GLU A 72 -13.74 12.08 5.97
CA GLU A 72 -14.53 12.99 5.15
C GLU A 72 -16.00 13.01 5.56
N ARG A 73 -16.64 11.85 5.77
CA ARG A 73 -18.09 11.75 6.01
C ARG A 73 -18.51 11.90 7.47
N GLU A 74 -17.74 11.30 8.40
CA GLU A 74 -18.12 11.32 9.81
C GLU A 74 -17.63 12.59 10.54
N PHE A 75 -16.51 13.17 10.05
CA PHE A 75 -15.86 14.32 10.70
C PHE A 75 -15.91 15.60 9.86
N ASP A 76 -16.53 15.55 8.68
CA ASP A 76 -16.71 16.70 7.78
C ASP A 76 -15.39 17.44 7.48
N LEU A 77 -14.37 16.65 7.09
CA LEU A 77 -13.04 17.13 6.76
C LEU A 77 -12.79 17.06 5.27
N ASP A 78 -12.37 18.17 4.68
CA ASP A 78 -11.85 18.20 3.32
C ASP A 78 -10.36 17.86 3.36
N LEU A 79 -10.00 16.70 2.75
CA LEU A 79 -8.68 16.11 2.87
C LEU A 79 -7.86 16.24 1.59
N ILE A 80 -6.56 16.46 1.78
CA ILE A 80 -5.54 16.28 0.74
C ILE A 80 -4.67 15.10 1.18
N THR A 81 -4.59 14.07 0.34
CA THR A 81 -3.75 12.90 0.58
C THR A 81 -2.57 12.88 -0.39
N THR A 82 -1.40 12.53 0.12
CA THR A 82 -0.24 12.27 -0.74
C THR A 82 -0.35 10.90 -1.39
N LEU A 83 0.49 10.66 -2.40
CA LEU A 83 0.57 9.33 -3.00
C LEU A 83 0.98 8.30 -1.92
N PRO A 84 0.30 7.14 -1.87
CA PRO A 84 0.65 6.09 -0.94
C PRO A 84 2.04 5.54 -1.24
N SER A 85 2.76 5.16 -0.20
CA SER A 85 4.07 4.52 -0.26
C SER A 85 4.09 3.25 0.59
N VAL A 86 5.00 2.34 0.29
CA VAL A 86 5.25 1.13 1.08
C VAL A 86 6.43 1.36 2.02
N ILE A 87 6.55 0.50 3.04
CA ILE A 87 7.69 0.51 3.94
C ILE A 87 8.87 -0.24 3.30
N TYR A 88 10.04 0.38 3.33
CA TYR A 88 11.31 -0.25 2.91
C TYR A 88 12.13 -0.62 4.13
N ARG A 89 12.81 -1.76 4.07
CA ARG A 89 13.82 -2.15 5.05
C ARG A 89 15.21 -1.91 4.45
N ILE A 90 15.96 -0.99 5.04
CA ILE A 90 17.27 -0.59 4.55
C ILE A 90 18.33 -1.08 5.52
N THR A 91 19.24 -1.91 5.03
CA THR A 91 20.45 -2.27 5.75
C THR A 91 21.59 -1.37 5.27
N LYS A 92 22.19 -0.65 6.19
CA LYS A 92 23.32 0.23 5.91
C LYS A 92 24.64 -0.53 5.96
N THR A 93 25.68 0.05 5.34
CA THR A 93 27.07 -0.49 5.32
C THR A 93 27.70 -0.64 6.70
N ASP A 94 27.18 0.04 7.71
CA ASP A 94 27.59 -0.10 9.11
C ASP A 94 26.82 -1.23 9.86
N GLY A 95 25.96 -1.97 9.16
CA GLY A 95 25.10 -3.02 9.69
C GLY A 95 23.82 -2.53 10.38
N THR A 96 23.57 -1.22 10.41
CA THR A 96 22.34 -0.65 10.99
C THR A 96 21.16 -0.92 10.05
N VAL A 97 20.01 -1.39 10.60
CA VAL A 97 18.76 -1.59 9.87
C VAL A 97 17.77 -0.48 10.21
N VAL A 98 17.24 0.18 9.20
CA VAL A 98 16.23 1.23 9.35
C VAL A 98 15.00 0.89 8.49
N MET A 99 13.81 1.19 9.04
CA MET A 99 12.55 1.07 8.30
C MET A 99 12.18 2.45 7.78
N VAL A 100 11.96 2.55 6.47
CA VAL A 100 11.69 3.81 5.77
C VAL A 100 10.29 3.76 5.17
N ASP A 101 9.40 4.56 5.69
CA ASP A 101 8.01 4.73 5.23
C ASP A 101 7.80 6.03 4.45
N ASN A 102 8.74 6.98 4.58
CA ASN A 102 8.71 8.26 3.92
C ASN A 102 9.94 8.42 2.99
N PRO A 103 9.75 8.72 1.69
CA PRO A 103 10.86 8.95 0.76
C PRO A 103 11.88 10.00 1.21
N HIS A 104 11.46 10.99 2.00
CA HIS A 104 12.38 11.99 2.56
C HIS A 104 13.41 11.42 3.54
N ASN A 105 13.07 10.31 4.18
CA ASN A 105 13.94 9.64 5.16
C ASN A 105 14.84 8.57 4.53
N TYR A 106 14.82 8.46 3.18
CA TYR A 106 15.64 7.50 2.48
C TYR A 106 17.12 7.86 2.63
N PRO A 107 17.98 6.95 3.11
CA PRO A 107 19.39 7.22 3.31
C PRO A 107 20.12 7.54 2.00
N ASP A 108 21.28 8.19 2.10
CA ASP A 108 22.15 8.38 0.95
C ASP A 108 22.50 7.01 0.32
N PRO A 109 22.38 6.83 -0.99
CA PRO A 109 22.73 5.59 -1.68
C PRO A 109 24.11 5.03 -1.35
N ALA A 110 25.08 5.90 -1.04
CA ALA A 110 26.44 5.51 -0.70
C ALA A 110 26.57 4.72 0.62
N VAL A 111 25.57 4.83 1.51
CA VAL A 111 25.58 4.12 2.81
C VAL A 111 24.59 2.94 2.83
N ILE A 112 23.93 2.63 1.71
CA ILE A 112 23.00 1.51 1.60
C ILE A 112 23.78 0.28 1.16
N GLU A 113 23.71 -0.79 1.95
CA GLU A 113 24.20 -2.12 1.58
C GLU A 113 23.08 -2.94 0.91
N LEU A 114 21.88 -2.89 1.48
CA LEU A 114 20.74 -3.66 1.03
C LEU A 114 19.44 -2.86 1.21
N ALA A 115 18.59 -2.86 0.20
CA ALA A 115 17.25 -2.31 0.26
C ALA A 115 16.23 -3.40 -0.06
N GLU A 116 15.31 -3.64 0.85
CA GLU A 116 14.25 -4.66 0.75
C GLU A 116 12.90 -3.98 0.68
N GLU A 117 12.02 -4.49 -0.18
CA GLU A 117 10.65 -4.02 -0.34
C GLU A 117 9.64 -5.15 -0.07
N PRO A 118 8.42 -4.83 0.41
CA PRO A 118 7.41 -5.82 0.66
C PRO A 118 6.81 -6.36 -0.64
N TYR A 119 6.61 -7.67 -0.69
CA TYR A 119 5.94 -8.38 -1.78
C TYR A 119 4.55 -8.86 -1.35
N ALA A 120 3.65 -8.95 -2.32
CA ALA A 120 2.32 -9.51 -2.14
C ALA A 120 2.14 -10.73 -3.06
N LYS A 121 1.37 -11.71 -2.58
CA LYS A 121 0.81 -12.79 -3.40
C LYS A 121 -0.42 -12.24 -4.08
N VAL A 122 -0.43 -12.26 -5.39
CA VAL A 122 -1.49 -11.71 -6.23
C VAL A 122 -2.21 -12.85 -6.93
N SER A 123 -3.53 -12.85 -6.85
CA SER A 123 -4.43 -13.74 -7.59
C SER A 123 -5.28 -12.92 -8.55
N ILE A 124 -5.21 -13.25 -9.85
CA ILE A 124 -5.98 -12.60 -10.89
C ILE A 124 -6.89 -13.64 -11.54
N VAL A 125 -8.20 -13.43 -11.42
CA VAL A 125 -9.20 -14.27 -12.09
C VAL A 125 -9.71 -13.55 -13.32
N SER A 126 -9.66 -14.23 -14.48
CA SER A 126 -10.02 -13.65 -15.77
C SER A 126 -10.48 -14.70 -16.77
N PRO A 127 -11.27 -14.34 -17.80
CA PRO A 127 -11.45 -15.19 -18.97
C PRO A 127 -10.11 -15.49 -19.65
N PRO A 128 -9.93 -16.71 -20.23
CA PRO A 128 -8.68 -17.12 -20.87
C PRO A 128 -8.19 -16.18 -21.97
N ASP A 129 -9.11 -15.54 -22.68
CA ASP A 129 -8.83 -14.63 -23.80
C ASP A 129 -7.95 -13.43 -23.39
N TYR A 130 -7.95 -13.06 -22.12
CA TYR A 130 -7.17 -11.92 -21.62
C TYR A 130 -5.84 -12.28 -20.99
N VAL A 131 -5.50 -13.58 -20.87
CA VAL A 131 -4.22 -14.03 -20.31
C VAL A 131 -3.03 -13.40 -21.03
N GLY A 132 -3.11 -13.33 -22.37
CA GLY A 132 -2.09 -12.71 -23.21
C GLY A 132 -1.88 -11.20 -22.95
N ASN A 133 -2.87 -10.52 -22.38
CA ASN A 133 -2.77 -9.10 -22.00
C ASN A 133 -2.31 -8.92 -20.56
N ILE A 134 -2.67 -9.86 -19.68
CA ILE A 134 -2.36 -9.81 -18.25
C ILE A 134 -0.90 -10.16 -17.99
N MET A 135 -0.38 -11.22 -18.60
CA MET A 135 0.99 -11.69 -18.33
C MET A 135 2.07 -10.62 -18.62
N PRO A 136 2.06 -9.94 -19.78
CA PRO A 136 3.02 -8.87 -20.03
C PRO A 136 2.87 -7.72 -19.04
N MET A 137 1.64 -7.36 -18.67
CA MET A 137 1.39 -6.29 -17.69
C MET A 137 2.01 -6.62 -16.32
N CYS A 138 1.83 -7.84 -15.83
CA CYS A 138 2.44 -8.29 -14.57
C CYS A 138 3.97 -8.29 -14.67
N GLN A 139 4.53 -8.69 -15.82
CA GLN A 139 5.97 -8.66 -16.04
C GLN A 139 6.54 -7.25 -16.08
N GLU A 140 5.85 -6.30 -16.72
CA GLU A 140 6.21 -4.86 -16.70
C GLU A 140 6.26 -4.29 -15.27
N ARG A 141 5.47 -4.86 -14.36
CA ARG A 141 5.39 -4.49 -12.93
C ARG A 141 6.24 -5.38 -12.02
N ARG A 142 7.30 -5.98 -12.54
CA ARG A 142 8.24 -6.85 -11.81
C ARG A 142 7.56 -8.04 -11.14
N GLY A 143 6.42 -8.50 -11.69
CA GLY A 143 5.69 -9.66 -11.19
C GLY A 143 6.38 -10.95 -11.57
N GLU A 144 6.56 -11.84 -10.58
CA GLU A 144 7.05 -13.19 -10.77
C GLU A 144 5.86 -14.14 -10.93
N PHE A 145 5.74 -14.76 -12.10
CA PHE A 145 4.72 -15.77 -12.34
C PHE A 145 4.97 -17.00 -11.46
N LYS A 146 3.95 -17.47 -10.76
CA LYS A 146 4.03 -18.68 -9.93
C LYS A 146 3.33 -19.85 -10.60
N ASP A 147 2.04 -19.74 -10.83
CA ASP A 147 1.25 -20.75 -11.53
C ASP A 147 -0.03 -20.16 -12.16
N MET A 148 -0.73 -21.00 -12.92
CA MET A 148 -2.03 -20.70 -13.51
C MET A 148 -2.93 -21.92 -13.41
N GLN A 149 -4.16 -21.72 -12.96
CA GLN A 149 -5.15 -22.77 -12.79
C GLN A 149 -6.42 -22.43 -13.58
N TYR A 150 -7.01 -23.44 -14.24
CA TYR A 150 -8.34 -23.30 -14.82
C TYR A 150 -9.38 -23.60 -13.73
N LEU A 151 -10.16 -22.61 -13.37
CA LEU A 151 -11.26 -22.78 -12.43
C LEU A 151 -12.46 -23.45 -13.11
N ASP A 152 -12.69 -23.09 -14.36
CA ASP A 152 -13.64 -23.74 -15.27
C ASP A 152 -13.22 -23.52 -16.75
N THR A 153 -14.10 -23.85 -17.71
CA THR A 153 -13.82 -23.67 -19.13
C THR A 153 -13.66 -22.21 -19.56
N ASN A 154 -14.18 -21.27 -18.78
CA ASN A 154 -14.29 -19.85 -19.11
C ASN A 154 -13.49 -18.94 -18.13
N LEU A 155 -12.91 -19.50 -17.09
CA LEU A 155 -12.18 -18.76 -16.08
C LEU A 155 -10.84 -19.40 -15.75
N VAL A 156 -9.81 -18.58 -15.72
CA VAL A 156 -8.47 -18.93 -15.24
C VAL A 156 -8.10 -18.05 -14.05
N GLU A 157 -7.33 -18.61 -13.16
CA GLU A 157 -6.70 -17.91 -12.06
C GLU A 157 -5.18 -17.91 -12.26
N LEU A 158 -4.58 -16.72 -12.26
CA LEU A 158 -3.13 -16.55 -12.38
C LEU A 158 -2.57 -16.11 -11.02
N HIS A 159 -1.53 -16.76 -10.58
CA HIS A 159 -0.84 -16.42 -9.35
C HIS A 159 0.53 -15.77 -9.62
N TYR A 160 0.76 -14.65 -8.96
CA TYR A 160 2.00 -13.88 -9.04
C TYR A 160 2.51 -13.52 -7.65
N SER A 161 3.83 -13.33 -7.55
CA SER A 161 4.46 -12.60 -6.46
C SER A 161 4.89 -11.24 -7.02
N MET A 162 4.42 -10.14 -6.43
CA MET A 162 4.66 -8.80 -6.96
C MET A 162 5.05 -7.83 -5.85
N PRO A 163 5.93 -6.85 -6.14
CA PRO A 163 6.19 -5.76 -5.20
C PRO A 163 4.89 -5.04 -4.85
N LEU A 164 4.64 -4.85 -3.55
CA LEU A 164 3.43 -4.15 -3.09
C LEU A 164 3.35 -2.73 -3.66
N GLY A 165 4.49 -2.04 -3.79
CA GLY A 165 4.57 -0.71 -4.38
C GLY A 165 4.05 -0.61 -5.81
N GLU A 166 4.14 -1.69 -6.59
CA GLU A 166 3.62 -1.75 -7.95
C GLU A 166 2.11 -1.99 -8.01
N ILE A 167 1.53 -2.56 -6.94
CA ILE A 167 0.10 -2.87 -6.86
C ILE A 167 -0.71 -1.67 -6.41
N ILE A 168 -0.20 -0.90 -5.43
CA ILE A 168 -0.94 0.16 -4.76
C ILE A 168 -1.19 1.41 -5.58
N TYR A 169 -0.58 1.56 -6.77
CA TYR A 169 -0.84 2.69 -7.66
C TYR A 169 -2.02 2.39 -8.60
N ASP A 170 -1.74 2.26 -9.87
CA ASP A 170 -2.71 2.14 -10.95
C ASP A 170 -2.87 0.71 -11.48
N PHE A 171 -2.36 -0.29 -10.77
CA PHE A 171 -2.36 -1.69 -11.24
C PHE A 171 -3.78 -2.20 -11.50
N PHE A 172 -4.71 -1.97 -10.58
CA PHE A 172 -6.09 -2.41 -10.70
C PHE A 172 -6.82 -1.72 -11.87
N ASP A 173 -6.62 -0.42 -12.04
CA ASP A 173 -7.21 0.33 -13.15
C ASP A 173 -6.63 -0.11 -14.50
N THR A 174 -5.33 -0.36 -14.56
CA THR A 174 -4.66 -0.90 -15.74
C THR A 174 -5.17 -2.30 -16.08
N LEU A 175 -5.35 -3.16 -15.07
CA LEU A 175 -5.90 -4.50 -15.23
C LEU A 175 -7.31 -4.46 -15.83
N LYS A 176 -8.19 -3.63 -15.25
CA LYS A 176 -9.54 -3.42 -15.78
C LYS A 176 -9.53 -2.92 -17.22
N ALA A 177 -8.69 -1.94 -17.53
CA ALA A 177 -8.58 -1.39 -18.88
C ALA A 177 -8.14 -2.46 -19.89
N ARG A 178 -7.11 -3.27 -19.56
CA ARG A 178 -6.56 -4.31 -20.44
C ARG A 178 -7.48 -5.53 -20.58
N THR A 179 -8.43 -5.72 -19.67
CA THR A 179 -9.37 -6.85 -19.66
C THR A 179 -10.83 -6.45 -19.86
N LYS A 180 -11.09 -5.21 -20.27
CA LYS A 180 -12.45 -4.65 -20.44
C LYS A 180 -13.34 -4.82 -19.19
N GLY A 181 -12.73 -4.81 -18.02
CA GLY A 181 -13.42 -4.96 -16.74
C GLY A 181 -13.73 -6.41 -16.34
N TYR A 182 -13.31 -7.41 -17.12
CA TYR A 182 -13.62 -8.82 -16.84
C TYR A 182 -12.69 -9.48 -15.81
N ALA A 183 -11.50 -8.93 -15.56
CA ALA A 183 -10.59 -9.47 -14.56
C ALA A 183 -10.91 -8.93 -13.16
N SER A 184 -10.76 -9.80 -12.17
CA SER A 184 -10.75 -9.45 -10.75
C SER A 184 -9.37 -9.69 -10.16
N LEU A 185 -9.03 -8.89 -9.14
CA LEU A 185 -7.76 -8.90 -8.45
C LEU A 185 -8.00 -9.11 -6.96
N ASP A 186 -7.25 -10.04 -6.40
CA ASP A 186 -7.07 -10.17 -4.96
C ASP A 186 -5.58 -10.24 -4.64
N TYR A 187 -5.16 -9.74 -3.47
CA TYR A 187 -3.78 -9.86 -3.04
C TYR A 187 -3.66 -10.02 -1.53
N GLU A 188 -2.69 -10.81 -1.13
CA GLU A 188 -2.31 -11.01 0.27
C GLU A 188 -0.87 -10.57 0.47
N LEU A 189 -0.63 -9.86 1.57
CA LEU A 189 0.72 -9.46 1.94
C LEU A 189 1.53 -10.70 2.34
N ASN A 190 2.66 -10.89 1.68
CA ASN A 190 3.59 -11.96 2.05
C ASN A 190 4.42 -11.51 3.26
N ARG A 191 4.10 -12.03 4.44
CA ARG A 191 4.80 -11.67 5.69
C ARG A 191 6.21 -12.25 5.80
N SER A 192 6.64 -13.08 4.84
CA SER A 192 7.85 -13.89 4.96
C SER A 192 8.84 -13.79 3.79
N GLU A 193 8.56 -13.04 2.73
CA GLU A 193 9.48 -12.88 1.60
C GLU A 193 9.77 -11.39 1.39
N GLU A 194 10.83 -10.93 2.01
CA GLU A 194 11.49 -9.68 1.68
C GLU A 194 12.48 -10.01 0.54
N HIS A 195 12.22 -9.54 -0.67
CA HIS A 195 13.10 -9.73 -1.81
C HIS A 195 14.02 -8.51 -1.99
N THR A 196 15.25 -8.80 -2.36
CA THR A 196 16.35 -7.86 -2.56
C THR A 196 16.22 -7.12 -3.89
#